data_cfb2ee84f2844ead7b2a7c0049267adc
#
_entry.id   cfb2ee84f2844ead7b2a7c0049267adc
#
_cell.length_a   1.000
_cell.length_b   1.000
_cell.length_c   1.000
_cell.angle_alpha   90.00
_cell.angle_beta   90.00
_cell.angle_gamma   90.00
#
_symmetry.space_group_name_H-M   'P 1'
#
loop_
_entity.id
_entity.type
_entity.pdbx_description
1 polymer ?
#
loop_
_entity_poly.entity_id
_entity_poly.type
_entity_poly.pdbx_seq_one_letter_code
_entity_poly.pdbx_strand_id
1 'polypeptide(L)'
;MLPVLLEFNVGGEESKSGWRAGDEILWSSLLDEISAVIALPNLQVRGLMTMPPLGGTAEFSRRFFQQLRRLQEYLSSQFPDADFSELSMGTSGDYETAVQEGATLVRIGTAIVGARQYK
;
A
#
# COMPACT_ATOMS: atom_id res chain seq x y z
N MET A 1 -21.45 1.09 -5.36
CA MET A 1 -20.09 1.64 -5.29
C MET A 1 -19.05 0.53 -5.23
N LEU A 2 -17.99 0.67 -5.97
CA LEU A 2 -16.90 -0.30 -5.97
C LEU A 2 -15.87 0.09 -4.89
N PRO A 3 -15.63 -0.76 -3.88
CA PRO A 3 -14.57 -0.50 -2.92
C PRO A 3 -13.20 -0.69 -3.57
N VAL A 4 -12.29 0.26 -3.34
CA VAL A 4 -10.95 0.25 -3.93
C VAL A 4 -9.89 0.62 -2.90
N LEU A 5 -8.68 0.15 -3.15
CA LEU A 5 -7.48 0.56 -2.42
C LEU A 5 -6.59 1.35 -3.38
N LEU A 6 -5.97 2.40 -2.87
CA LEU A 6 -5.04 3.20 -3.66
C LEU A 6 -3.65 2.58 -3.58
N GLU A 7 -3.05 2.32 -4.72
CA GLU A 7 -1.72 1.72 -4.78
C GLU A 7 -0.63 2.79 -4.75
N PHE A 8 0.38 2.58 -3.89
CA PHE A 8 1.51 3.49 -3.74
C PHE A 8 2.83 2.74 -3.89
N ASN A 9 3.73 3.33 -4.64
CA ASN A 9 5.10 2.85 -4.81
C ASN A 9 5.98 3.53 -3.77
N VAL A 10 6.11 2.91 -2.60
CA VAL A 10 6.93 3.47 -1.51
C VAL A 10 8.41 3.09 -1.63
N GLY A 11 8.73 2.12 -2.48
CA GLY A 11 10.11 1.71 -2.72
C GLY A 11 10.85 2.55 -3.75
N GLY A 12 10.16 3.44 -4.46
CA GLY A 12 10.78 4.31 -5.46
C GLY A 12 11.17 3.62 -6.76
N GLU A 13 10.70 2.40 -7.02
CA GLU A 13 11.01 1.68 -8.25
C GLU A 13 10.19 2.22 -9.42
N GLU A 14 10.86 2.59 -10.51
CA GLU A 14 10.17 3.13 -11.68
C GLU A 14 9.27 2.12 -12.39
N SER A 15 9.61 0.84 -12.30
CA SER A 15 8.87 -0.22 -12.96
C SER A 15 7.59 -0.63 -12.21
N LYS A 16 7.37 -0.15 -10.99
CA LYS A 16 6.20 -0.49 -10.19
C LYS A 16 5.04 0.45 -10.50
N SER A 17 3.82 -0.10 -10.36
CA SER A 17 2.59 0.67 -10.48
C SER A 17 2.33 1.51 -9.24
N GLY A 18 1.40 2.46 -9.38
CA GLY A 18 0.94 3.27 -8.25
C GLY A 18 1.63 4.62 -8.17
N TRP A 19 1.11 5.48 -7.31
CA TRP A 19 1.72 6.78 -7.07
C TRP A 19 3.06 6.62 -6.37
N ARG A 20 4.05 7.39 -6.80
CA ARG A 20 5.36 7.39 -6.14
C ARG A 20 5.27 8.11 -4.81
N ALA A 21 5.51 7.38 -3.73
CA ALA A 21 5.38 7.87 -2.37
C ALA A 21 6.59 7.54 -1.49
N GLY A 22 7.75 7.30 -2.12
CA GLY A 22 8.97 6.97 -1.40
C GLY A 22 9.59 8.16 -0.66
N ASP A 23 9.27 9.39 -1.05
CA ASP A 23 9.81 10.59 -0.42
C ASP A 23 8.69 11.36 0.26
N GLU A 24 8.71 11.41 1.59
CA GLU A 24 7.68 12.08 2.39
C GLU A 24 7.55 13.56 2.10
N ILE A 25 8.65 14.21 1.71
CA ILE A 25 8.65 15.64 1.39
C ILE A 25 7.72 15.93 0.21
N LEU A 26 7.56 14.96 -0.69
CA LEU A 26 6.77 15.14 -1.91
C LEU A 26 5.32 14.66 -1.76
N TRP A 27 4.91 14.17 -0.59
CA TRP A 27 3.55 13.64 -0.41
C TRP A 27 2.47 14.69 -0.64
N SER A 28 2.73 15.95 -0.30
CA SER A 28 1.75 17.00 -0.51
C SER A 28 1.41 17.21 -2.00
N SER A 29 2.32 16.85 -2.90
CA SER A 29 2.05 16.95 -4.34
C SER A 29 1.06 15.90 -4.86
N LEU A 30 0.75 14.87 -4.06
CA LEU A 30 -0.19 13.83 -4.42
C LEU A 30 -1.64 14.19 -4.09
N LEU A 31 -1.86 15.19 -3.26
CA LEU A 31 -3.17 15.45 -2.67
C LEU A 31 -4.24 15.82 -3.70
N ASP A 32 -3.89 16.55 -4.75
CA ASP A 32 -4.87 16.94 -5.76
C ASP A 32 -5.42 15.73 -6.51
N GLU A 33 -4.54 14.80 -6.93
CA GLU A 33 -4.97 13.61 -7.64
C GLU A 33 -5.76 12.67 -6.73
N ILE A 34 -5.32 12.49 -5.49
CA ILE A 34 -6.01 11.65 -4.52
C ILE A 34 -7.39 12.23 -4.21
N SER A 35 -7.49 13.55 -4.05
CA SER A 35 -8.77 14.21 -3.83
C SER A 35 -9.73 13.96 -5.00
N ALA A 36 -9.24 14.02 -6.23
CA ALA A 36 -10.04 13.75 -7.41
C ALA A 36 -10.58 12.32 -7.43
N VAL A 37 -9.75 11.34 -7.03
CA VAL A 37 -10.18 9.93 -6.97
C VAL A 37 -11.23 9.73 -5.88
N ILE A 38 -11.02 10.31 -4.70
CA ILE A 38 -11.98 10.24 -3.58
C ILE A 38 -13.34 10.79 -3.99
N ALA A 39 -13.36 11.82 -4.83
CA ALA A 39 -14.59 12.47 -5.26
C ALA A 39 -15.36 11.69 -6.34
N LEU A 40 -14.79 10.62 -6.91
CA LEU A 40 -15.48 9.84 -7.94
C LEU A 40 -16.69 9.12 -7.36
N PRO A 41 -17.89 9.28 -7.97
CA PRO A 41 -19.13 8.82 -7.33
C PRO A 41 -19.29 7.30 -7.30
N ASN A 42 -18.58 6.57 -8.17
CA ASN A 42 -18.75 5.11 -8.28
C ASN A 42 -17.65 4.34 -7.56
N LEU A 43 -16.71 5.02 -6.92
CA LEU A 43 -15.62 4.38 -6.18
C LEU A 43 -15.75 4.71 -4.70
N GLN A 44 -15.43 3.73 -3.86
CA GLN A 44 -15.34 3.90 -2.42
C GLN A 44 -13.92 3.58 -2.00
N VAL A 45 -13.12 4.62 -1.71
CA VAL A 45 -11.76 4.42 -1.22
C VAL A 45 -11.83 3.83 0.19
N ARG A 46 -11.11 2.73 0.42
CA ARG A 46 -11.11 2.02 1.70
C ARG A 46 -9.72 1.98 2.34
N GLY A 47 -8.67 2.33 1.62
CA GLY A 47 -7.33 2.28 2.17
C GLY A 47 -6.26 2.32 1.11
N LEU A 48 -5.08 1.83 1.50
CA LEU A 48 -3.87 1.86 0.71
C LEU A 48 -3.34 0.46 0.45
N MET A 49 -2.57 0.31 -0.61
CA MET A 49 -1.90 -0.93 -0.98
C MET A 49 -0.50 -0.63 -1.47
N THR A 50 0.45 -1.51 -1.14
CA THR A 50 1.79 -1.42 -1.72
C THR A 50 2.37 -2.81 -1.94
N MET A 51 3.29 -2.88 -2.90
CA MET A 51 4.13 -4.04 -3.16
C MET A 51 5.58 -3.60 -3.04
N PRO A 52 6.27 -3.94 -1.94
CA PRO A 52 7.68 -3.57 -1.76
C PRO A 52 8.57 -4.24 -2.82
N PRO A 53 9.82 -3.77 -2.98
CA PRO A 53 10.76 -4.41 -3.88
C PRO A 53 10.97 -5.89 -3.54
N LEU A 54 11.05 -6.72 -4.57
CA LEU A 54 11.26 -8.16 -4.42
C LEU A 54 12.73 -8.44 -4.06
N GLY A 55 12.96 -9.62 -3.43
CA GLY A 55 14.31 -10.12 -3.17
C GLY A 55 14.92 -9.67 -1.86
N GLY A 56 14.23 -8.85 -1.07
CA GLY A 56 14.69 -8.46 0.25
C GLY A 56 14.25 -9.43 1.34
N THR A 57 14.83 -9.29 2.53
CA THR A 57 14.37 -10.00 3.72
C THR A 57 13.08 -9.37 4.24
N ALA A 58 12.41 -10.06 5.19
CA ALA A 58 11.25 -9.47 5.85
C ALA A 58 11.60 -8.15 6.54
N GLU A 59 12.78 -8.06 7.15
CA GLU A 59 13.24 -6.82 7.78
C GLU A 59 13.51 -5.71 6.76
N PHE A 60 13.99 -6.06 5.56
CA PHE A 60 14.12 -5.10 4.47
C PHE A 60 12.76 -4.53 4.09
N SER A 61 11.72 -5.37 4.04
CA SER A 61 10.36 -4.92 3.69
C SER A 61 9.73 -4.06 4.78
N ARG A 62 10.13 -4.24 6.04
CA ARG A 62 9.52 -3.55 7.19
C ARG A 62 9.49 -2.03 7.01
N ARG A 63 10.57 -1.45 6.53
CA ARG A 63 10.66 0.00 6.36
C ARG A 63 9.65 0.53 5.34
N PHE A 64 9.33 -0.27 4.31
CA PHE A 64 8.31 0.11 3.32
C PHE A 64 6.92 0.01 3.91
N PHE A 65 6.67 -0.99 4.76
CA PHE A 65 5.40 -1.11 5.47
C PHE A 65 5.20 0.04 6.46
N GLN A 66 6.25 0.43 7.17
CA GLN A 66 6.21 1.59 8.05
C GLN A 66 5.94 2.87 7.28
N GLN A 67 6.54 3.01 6.10
CA GLN A 67 6.33 4.17 5.24
C GLN A 67 4.87 4.25 4.78
N LEU A 68 4.28 3.13 4.35
CA LEU A 68 2.88 3.11 3.93
C LEU A 68 1.97 3.47 5.09
N ARG A 69 2.26 2.97 6.29
CA ARG A 69 1.48 3.30 7.48
C ARG A 69 1.56 4.80 7.80
N ARG A 70 2.73 5.40 7.69
CA ARG A 70 2.86 6.85 7.88
C ARG A 70 2.08 7.62 6.82
N LEU A 71 2.08 7.13 5.58
CA LEU A 71 1.29 7.74 4.51
C LEU A 71 -0.21 7.64 4.83
N GLN A 72 -0.66 6.49 5.34
CA GLN A 72 -2.04 6.33 5.77
C GLN A 72 -2.42 7.39 6.81
N GLU A 73 -1.58 7.59 7.80
CA GLU A 73 -1.82 8.60 8.85
C GLU A 73 -1.85 10.01 8.26
N TYR A 74 -0.94 10.30 7.35
CA TYR A 74 -0.89 11.60 6.67
C TYR A 74 -2.17 11.85 5.86
N LEU A 75 -2.58 10.88 5.03
CA LEU A 75 -3.78 11.03 4.21
C LEU A 75 -5.04 11.12 5.06
N SER A 76 -5.10 10.38 6.16
CA SER A 76 -6.23 10.46 7.09
C SER A 76 -6.35 11.86 7.71
N SER A 77 -5.23 12.52 7.97
CA SER A 77 -5.24 13.89 8.50
C SER A 77 -5.64 14.91 7.43
N GLN A 78 -5.27 14.67 6.17
CA GLN A 78 -5.60 15.58 5.06
C GLN A 78 -7.03 15.42 4.56
N PHE A 79 -7.59 14.21 4.68
CA PHE A 79 -8.95 13.89 4.23
C PHE A 79 -9.73 13.23 5.35
N PRO A 80 -10.14 14.01 6.37
CA PRO A 80 -10.77 13.43 7.57
C PRO A 80 -12.11 12.73 7.32
N ASP A 81 -12.77 13.04 6.21
CA ASP A 81 -14.04 12.39 5.86
C ASP A 81 -13.86 11.14 4.99
N ALA A 82 -12.63 10.84 4.57
CA ALA A 82 -12.33 9.65 3.76
C ALA A 82 -11.92 8.48 4.64
N ASP A 83 -12.10 7.27 4.10
CA ASP A 83 -11.75 6.03 4.79
C ASP A 83 -10.43 5.49 4.24
N PHE A 84 -9.40 5.47 5.10
CA PHE A 84 -8.11 4.86 4.80
C PHE A 84 -7.79 3.75 5.79
N SER A 85 -8.81 3.07 6.32
CA SER A 85 -8.64 2.09 7.40
C SER A 85 -7.94 0.81 6.96
N GLU A 86 -8.00 0.46 5.68
CA GLU A 86 -7.40 -0.78 5.18
C GLU A 86 -5.98 -0.54 4.68
N LEU A 87 -5.05 -1.44 5.07
CA LEU A 87 -3.69 -1.48 4.55
C LEU A 87 -3.42 -2.85 3.96
N SER A 88 -3.35 -2.93 2.62
CA SER A 88 -3.01 -4.16 1.91
C SER A 88 -1.52 -4.15 1.62
N MET A 89 -0.78 -4.93 2.39
CA MET A 89 0.66 -5.07 2.24
C MET A 89 1.09 -6.40 2.86
N GLY A 90 2.12 -7.01 2.28
CA GLY A 90 2.62 -8.30 2.75
C GLY A 90 2.22 -9.44 1.83
N THR A 91 3.14 -10.38 1.69
CA THR A 91 3.01 -11.59 0.88
C THR A 91 3.46 -12.78 1.72
N SER A 92 3.54 -13.97 1.08
CA SER A 92 3.98 -15.19 1.78
C SER A 92 5.32 -15.05 2.47
N GLY A 93 6.24 -14.22 1.93
CA GLY A 93 7.59 -14.06 2.47
C GLY A 93 7.70 -13.06 3.61
N ASP A 94 6.75 -12.16 3.78
CA ASP A 94 6.89 -11.05 4.73
C ASP A 94 5.58 -10.66 5.45
N TYR A 95 4.54 -11.51 5.37
CA TYR A 95 3.23 -11.17 5.91
C TYR A 95 3.25 -10.95 7.43
N GLU A 96 4.08 -11.68 8.17
CA GLU A 96 4.16 -11.50 9.63
C GLU A 96 4.68 -10.11 9.97
N THR A 97 5.72 -9.67 9.25
CA THR A 97 6.27 -8.33 9.42
C THR A 97 5.23 -7.27 9.05
N ALA A 98 4.49 -7.50 7.96
CA ALA A 98 3.44 -6.58 7.53
C ALA A 98 2.34 -6.45 8.58
N VAL A 99 1.90 -7.55 9.18
CA VAL A 99 0.88 -7.52 10.25
C VAL A 99 1.40 -6.75 11.46
N GLN A 100 2.66 -6.93 11.84
CA GLN A 100 3.28 -6.18 12.93
C GLN A 100 3.27 -4.68 12.66
N GLU A 101 3.34 -4.28 11.39
CA GLU A 101 3.34 -2.87 11.00
C GLU A 101 1.94 -2.33 10.67
N GLY A 102 0.90 -3.10 10.90
CA GLY A 102 -0.47 -2.63 10.81
C GLY A 102 -1.26 -3.08 9.59
N ALA A 103 -0.76 -4.06 8.82
CA ALA A 103 -1.51 -4.59 7.67
C ALA A 103 -2.85 -5.15 8.12
N THR A 104 -3.90 -4.84 7.36
CA THR A 104 -5.23 -5.41 7.55
C THR A 104 -5.54 -6.47 6.51
N LEU A 105 -4.83 -6.43 5.37
CA LEU A 105 -4.95 -7.39 4.28
C LEU A 105 -3.56 -7.82 3.85
N VAL A 106 -3.36 -9.13 3.68
CA VAL A 106 -2.10 -9.69 3.16
C VAL A 106 -2.43 -10.61 1.97
N ARG A 107 -1.47 -10.77 1.08
CA ARG A 107 -1.64 -11.60 -0.12
C ARG A 107 -0.77 -12.83 0.00
N ILE A 108 -1.37 -13.94 0.46
CA ILE A 108 -0.66 -15.18 0.74
C ILE A 108 -1.05 -16.23 -0.30
N GLY A 109 -0.26 -16.32 -1.37
CA GLY A 109 -0.46 -17.34 -2.39
C GLY A 109 0.49 -18.52 -2.21
N THR A 110 1.79 -18.27 -2.23
CA THR A 110 2.82 -19.31 -2.16
C THR A 110 2.75 -20.13 -0.87
N ALA A 111 2.45 -19.49 0.27
CA ALA A 111 2.37 -20.19 1.55
C ALA A 111 1.19 -21.14 1.64
N ILE A 112 0.13 -20.91 0.84
CA ILE A 112 -1.07 -21.77 0.85
C ILE A 112 -1.05 -22.77 -0.30
N VAL A 113 -0.70 -22.31 -1.53
CA VAL A 113 -0.83 -23.13 -2.74
C VAL A 113 0.51 -23.62 -3.30
N GLY A 114 1.62 -23.28 -2.65
CA GLY A 114 2.96 -23.64 -3.09
C GLY A 114 3.53 -22.70 -4.14
N ALA A 115 4.80 -22.90 -4.48
CA ALA A 115 5.51 -22.06 -5.43
C ALA A 115 4.90 -22.22 -6.83
N ARG A 116 4.78 -21.09 -7.55
CA ARG A 116 4.30 -21.12 -8.92
C ARG A 116 5.38 -21.71 -9.83
N GLN A 117 4.98 -22.67 -10.67
CA GLN A 117 5.87 -23.24 -11.67
C GLN A 117 5.53 -22.68 -13.05
N TYR A 118 6.56 -22.19 -13.75
CA TYR A 118 6.43 -21.70 -15.12
C TYR A 118 6.96 -22.77 -16.07
N LYS A 119 6.18 -23.11 -17.08
CA LYS A 119 6.60 -24.03 -18.13
C LYS A 119 7.11 -23.26 -19.33
#